data_52a21ed2e3e848114cf278c9ddb80e90
#
_entry.id   52a21ed2e3e848114cf278c9ddb80e90
#
_cell.length_a   1.000
_cell.length_b   1.000
_cell.length_c   1.000
_cell.angle_alpha   90.00
_cell.angle_beta   90.00
_cell.angle_gamma   90.00
#
_symmetry.space_group_name_H-M   'P 1'
#
loop_
_entity.id
_entity.type
_entity.pdbx_description
1 polymer ?
#
loop_
_entity_poly.entity_id
_entity_poly.type
_entity_poly.pdbx_seq_one_letter_code
_entity_poly.pdbx_strand_id
1 'polypeptide(L)'
;METAETHNPAVIRVHGMENGSPKVTVLIPSLDGHRNGMMPRLVRQLKDQSFKDIEILVIRGVRPNGKARNAGAREARGNILISIDDDVTLGHERVVENLVRYLESDGTIGLLGISKLIPEDSTRLQRRIAKEIPRSISPIYETLAEGDLVDHTCIAIRRDLYFEVGMENEKIIRGTDPDLRHRLRKAGYRIAICPDSWGYHPVPGRFGKIMRMFFQNGMGSAWVRKHYPEFAIHDSEDHRKPFRAKTTLMYRLGYSTSSILKCILCGHFIYAAARVVYAFGYIYGTMTGNSGDAEFDREQMTQTA
;
A
#
# COMPACT_ATOMS: atom_id res chain seq x y z
N MET A 1 39.57 1.56 -8.99
CA MET A 1 38.48 1.59 -9.99
C MET A 1 37.22 1.96 -9.23
N GLU A 2 36.90 3.25 -9.21
CA GLU A 2 35.62 3.74 -8.66
C GLU A 2 34.54 3.25 -9.60
N THR A 3 33.66 2.38 -9.13
CA THR A 3 32.41 2.06 -9.82
C THR A 3 31.54 3.32 -9.72
N ALA A 4 31.42 4.05 -10.83
CA ALA A 4 30.45 5.12 -10.95
C ALA A 4 29.08 4.56 -10.57
N GLU A 5 28.53 5.01 -9.44
CA GLU A 5 27.15 4.73 -9.05
C GLU A 5 26.25 5.30 -10.14
N THR A 6 25.68 4.45 -10.97
CA THR A 6 24.74 4.84 -12.02
C THR A 6 23.44 5.26 -11.34
N HIS A 7 23.32 6.57 -11.07
CA HIS A 7 22.09 7.15 -10.52
C HIS A 7 20.90 6.85 -11.43
N ASN A 8 19.81 6.30 -10.87
CA ASN A 8 18.60 6.01 -11.64
C ASN A 8 17.86 7.33 -11.96
N PRO A 9 17.76 7.73 -13.23
CA PRO A 9 17.17 9.02 -13.61
C PRO A 9 15.67 9.14 -13.27
N ALA A 10 15.00 8.03 -12.96
CA ALA A 10 13.61 8.05 -12.49
C ALA A 10 13.48 8.43 -11.00
N VAL A 11 14.58 8.40 -10.22
CA VAL A 11 14.59 8.75 -8.80
C VAL A 11 15.11 10.19 -8.64
N ILE A 12 14.24 11.07 -8.18
CA ILE A 12 14.53 12.51 -8.06
C ILE A 12 14.59 12.87 -6.57
N ARG A 13 15.75 13.33 -6.09
CA ARG A 13 15.89 13.87 -4.74
C ARG A 13 15.37 15.30 -4.70
N VAL A 14 14.26 15.53 -4.03
CA VAL A 14 13.59 16.85 -3.94
C VAL A 14 13.85 17.55 -2.61
N HIS A 15 14.46 16.84 -1.65
CA HIS A 15 14.87 17.38 -0.35
C HIS A 15 15.97 16.51 0.27
N GLY A 16 16.80 17.12 1.12
CA GLY A 16 17.93 16.50 1.81
C GLY A 16 19.28 17.04 1.32
N MET A 17 20.32 16.90 2.13
CA MET A 17 21.69 17.36 1.76
C MET A 17 22.32 16.37 0.77
N GLU A 18 23.08 16.88 -0.22
CA GLU A 18 23.74 16.02 -1.21
C GLU A 18 24.70 15.01 -0.58
N ASN A 19 25.45 15.41 0.43
CA ASN A 19 26.47 14.58 1.10
C ASN A 19 26.09 14.17 2.53
N GLY A 20 24.83 14.34 2.93
CA GLY A 20 24.34 13.96 4.26
C GLY A 20 23.94 12.50 4.34
N SER A 21 24.03 11.90 5.55
CA SER A 21 23.39 10.61 5.87
C SER A 21 22.15 10.88 6.71
N PRO A 22 20.99 11.12 6.09
CA PRO A 22 19.77 11.39 6.82
C PRO A 22 19.34 10.13 7.58
N LYS A 23 18.61 10.31 8.67
CA LYS A 23 18.05 9.17 9.40
C LYS A 23 16.91 8.50 8.64
N VAL A 24 16.11 9.30 7.95
CA VAL A 24 14.91 8.85 7.23
C VAL A 24 15.01 9.17 5.74
N THR A 25 14.66 8.22 4.90
CA THR A 25 14.35 8.45 3.48
C THR A 25 12.86 8.26 3.25
N VAL A 26 12.19 9.32 2.78
CA VAL A 26 10.80 9.25 2.33
C VAL A 26 10.76 8.92 0.84
N LEU A 27 10.03 7.86 0.49
CA LEU A 27 9.84 7.37 -0.87
C LEU A 27 8.43 7.71 -1.34
N ILE A 28 8.31 8.48 -2.43
CA ILE A 28 7.02 8.85 -3.03
C ILE A 28 6.96 8.32 -4.46
N PRO A 29 6.37 7.14 -4.70
CA PRO A 29 6.09 6.67 -6.04
C PRO A 29 5.05 7.58 -6.70
N SER A 30 5.35 8.12 -7.88
CA SER A 30 4.40 8.97 -8.61
C SER A 30 4.54 8.78 -10.12
N LEU A 31 3.44 8.56 -10.81
CA LEU A 31 3.47 8.32 -12.24
C LEU A 31 3.90 9.57 -13.03
N ASP A 32 3.30 10.71 -12.72
CA ASP A 32 3.51 11.99 -13.41
C ASP A 32 4.36 13.00 -12.62
N GLY A 33 4.63 12.68 -11.31
CA GLY A 33 5.35 13.58 -10.39
C GLY A 33 4.51 14.77 -9.93
N HIS A 34 3.20 14.76 -10.17
CA HIS A 34 2.34 15.90 -9.85
C HIS A 34 1.04 15.51 -9.14
N ARG A 35 0.37 14.43 -9.57
CA ARG A 35 -0.90 13.94 -9.01
C ARG A 35 -1.94 15.05 -8.80
N ASN A 36 -2.19 15.86 -9.84
CA ASN A 36 -3.09 17.03 -9.76
C ASN A 36 -2.75 18.00 -8.60
N GLY A 37 -1.47 18.23 -8.32
CA GLY A 37 -0.99 19.11 -7.26
C GLY A 37 -0.90 18.48 -5.87
N MET A 38 -1.33 17.24 -5.67
CA MET A 38 -1.29 16.58 -4.36
C MET A 38 0.14 16.21 -3.95
N MET A 39 0.95 15.68 -4.89
CA MET A 39 2.33 15.31 -4.60
C MET A 39 3.19 16.52 -4.19
N PRO A 40 3.20 17.68 -4.87
CA PRO A 40 3.90 18.87 -4.39
C PRO A 40 3.41 19.37 -3.03
N ARG A 41 2.10 19.21 -2.72
CA ARG A 41 1.56 19.53 -1.39
C ARG A 41 2.13 18.58 -0.32
N LEU A 42 2.18 17.27 -0.60
CA LEU A 42 2.77 16.28 0.30
C LEU A 42 4.25 16.60 0.56
N VAL A 43 5.03 16.93 -0.48
CA VAL A 43 6.44 17.32 -0.32
C VAL A 43 6.58 18.54 0.61
N ARG A 44 5.72 19.57 0.49
CA ARG A 44 5.73 20.71 1.42
C ARG A 44 5.42 20.25 2.85
N GLN A 45 4.37 19.46 3.06
CA GLN A 45 4.03 18.93 4.40
C GLN A 45 5.16 18.11 5.02
N LEU A 46 5.91 17.35 4.22
CA LEU A 46 7.06 16.59 4.68
C LEU A 46 8.22 17.49 5.11
N LYS A 47 8.48 18.60 4.39
CA LYS A 47 9.47 19.61 4.80
C LYS A 47 9.08 20.32 6.10
N ASP A 48 7.78 20.46 6.34
CA ASP A 48 7.21 21.11 7.53
C ASP A 48 7.06 20.16 8.74
N GLN A 49 7.37 18.86 8.61
CA GLN A 49 7.35 17.92 9.73
C GLN A 49 8.32 18.35 10.85
N SER A 50 8.00 18.03 12.11
CA SER A 50 8.85 18.28 13.28
C SER A 50 10.20 17.57 13.18
N PHE A 51 10.22 16.37 12.64
CA PHE A 51 11.43 15.59 12.40
C PHE A 51 12.12 16.07 11.12
N LYS A 52 13.35 16.64 11.25
CA LYS A 52 14.05 17.35 10.16
C LYS A 52 15.13 16.53 9.45
N ASP A 53 15.61 15.45 10.06
CA ASP A 53 16.68 14.62 9.50
C ASP A 53 16.14 13.65 8.45
N ILE A 54 15.59 14.21 7.37
CA ILE A 54 14.94 13.50 6.28
C ILE A 54 15.52 13.87 4.91
N GLU A 55 15.53 12.89 4.01
CA GLU A 55 15.56 13.14 2.57
C GLU A 55 14.25 12.69 1.94
N ILE A 56 13.88 13.29 0.81
CA ILE A 56 12.67 12.95 0.07
C ILE A 56 13.04 12.59 -1.36
N LEU A 57 12.70 11.36 -1.75
CA LEU A 57 12.89 10.83 -3.09
C LEU A 57 11.52 10.67 -3.77
N VAL A 58 11.35 11.30 -4.92
CA VAL A 58 10.19 11.10 -5.81
C VAL A 58 10.62 10.14 -6.92
N ILE A 59 9.91 9.03 -7.04
CA ILE A 59 10.17 8.01 -8.06
C ILE A 59 9.13 8.17 -9.15
N ARG A 60 9.55 8.75 -10.29
CA ARG A 60 8.66 9.16 -11.35
C ARG A 60 8.60 8.15 -12.50
N GLY A 61 7.39 7.84 -12.96
CA GLY A 61 7.16 7.07 -14.19
C GLY A 61 7.50 5.59 -14.10
N VAL A 62 7.87 5.07 -12.92
CA VAL A 62 8.21 3.65 -12.73
C VAL A 62 6.98 2.85 -12.35
N ARG A 63 6.75 1.72 -13.01
CA ARG A 63 5.67 0.77 -12.75
C ARG A 63 6.21 -0.66 -12.64
N PRO A 64 5.55 -1.56 -11.90
CA PRO A 64 4.48 -1.28 -10.91
C PRO A 64 5.01 -0.54 -9.67
N ASN A 65 4.12 -0.12 -8.76
CA ASN A 65 4.50 0.64 -7.57
C ASN A 65 5.55 -0.06 -6.70
N GLY A 66 5.55 -1.39 -6.62
CA GLY A 66 6.59 -2.15 -5.94
C GLY A 66 7.98 -1.92 -6.55
N LYS A 67 8.09 -1.92 -7.89
CA LYS A 67 9.34 -1.60 -8.60
C LYS A 67 9.79 -0.16 -8.33
N ALA A 68 8.84 0.79 -8.29
CA ALA A 68 9.14 2.17 -7.97
C ALA A 68 9.70 2.32 -6.55
N ARG A 69 9.07 1.68 -5.54
CA ARG A 69 9.55 1.69 -4.16
C ARG A 69 10.94 1.06 -4.03
N ASN A 70 11.17 -0.05 -4.71
CA ASN A 70 12.48 -0.71 -4.74
C ASN A 70 13.56 0.18 -5.37
N ALA A 71 13.25 0.85 -6.48
CA ALA A 71 14.18 1.80 -7.11
C ALA A 71 14.55 2.92 -6.13
N GLY A 72 13.57 3.53 -5.45
CA GLY A 72 13.82 4.54 -4.43
C GLY A 72 14.60 3.99 -3.23
N ALA A 73 14.31 2.78 -2.77
CA ALA A 73 15.01 2.17 -1.63
C ALA A 73 16.49 1.90 -1.92
N ARG A 74 16.86 1.59 -3.16
CA ARG A 74 18.27 1.42 -3.58
C ARG A 74 19.04 2.75 -3.55
N GLU A 75 18.39 3.86 -3.87
CA GLU A 75 18.98 5.22 -3.83
C GLU A 75 18.88 5.90 -2.44
N ALA A 76 18.15 5.26 -1.52
CA ALA A 76 17.92 5.77 -0.18
C ALA A 76 19.18 5.71 0.67
N ARG A 77 19.45 6.79 1.42
CA ARG A 77 20.60 6.88 2.34
C ARG A 77 20.18 6.77 3.80
N GLY A 78 18.90 6.96 4.11
CA GLY A 78 18.37 6.84 5.46
C GLY A 78 18.30 5.40 5.94
N ASN A 79 18.43 5.22 7.26
CA ASN A 79 18.31 3.90 7.91
C ASN A 79 16.85 3.46 8.08
N ILE A 80 15.91 4.40 7.97
CA ILE A 80 14.47 4.16 8.00
C ILE A 80 13.90 4.60 6.65
N LEU A 81 13.12 3.72 6.01
CA LEU A 81 12.35 4.03 4.82
C LEU A 81 10.92 4.34 5.21
N ILE A 82 10.39 5.47 4.76
CA ILE A 82 8.98 5.80 4.86
C ILE A 82 8.42 5.88 3.44
N SER A 83 7.56 4.94 3.05
CA SER A 83 6.88 4.98 1.76
C SER A 83 5.51 5.61 1.92
N ILE A 84 5.20 6.62 1.11
CA ILE A 84 3.92 7.35 1.13
C ILE A 84 3.38 7.44 -0.29
N ASP A 85 2.09 7.16 -0.50
CA ASP A 85 1.44 7.34 -1.79
C ASP A 85 1.31 8.85 -2.14
N ASP A 86 1.40 9.21 -3.42
CA ASP A 86 1.50 10.59 -3.92
C ASP A 86 0.20 11.42 -3.79
N ASP A 87 -0.88 10.81 -3.30
CA ASP A 87 -2.18 11.46 -3.05
C ASP A 87 -2.58 11.49 -1.57
N VAL A 88 -1.61 11.27 -0.68
CA VAL A 88 -1.81 11.36 0.78
C VAL A 88 -1.60 12.80 1.26
N THR A 89 -2.38 13.19 2.25
CA THR A 89 -2.17 14.39 3.07
C THR A 89 -1.92 13.95 4.51
N LEU A 90 -0.79 14.32 5.10
CA LEU A 90 -0.48 13.98 6.49
C LEU A 90 -1.39 14.75 7.46
N GLY A 91 -1.79 14.13 8.56
CA GLY A 91 -2.73 14.68 9.50
C GLY A 91 -2.18 15.81 10.37
N HIS A 92 -0.87 15.78 10.65
CA HIS A 92 -0.18 16.79 11.46
C HIS A 92 1.35 16.70 11.25
N GLU A 93 2.08 17.64 11.87
CA GLU A 93 3.53 17.79 11.72
C GLU A 93 4.39 16.75 12.45
N ARG A 94 3.82 15.89 13.29
CA ARG A 94 4.57 14.91 14.10
C ARG A 94 4.46 13.47 13.56
N VAL A 95 3.87 13.26 12.40
CA VAL A 95 3.66 11.89 11.85
C VAL A 95 4.99 11.17 11.64
N VAL A 96 5.98 11.84 11.02
CA VAL A 96 7.31 11.25 10.78
C VAL A 96 8.03 10.99 12.11
N GLU A 97 7.99 11.94 13.05
CA GLU A 97 8.58 11.78 14.38
C GLU A 97 8.01 10.58 15.14
N ASN A 98 6.70 10.43 15.13
CA ASN A 98 6.02 9.30 15.76
C ASN A 98 6.45 7.96 15.14
N LEU A 99 6.45 7.86 13.79
CA LEU A 99 6.88 6.66 13.08
C LEU A 99 8.31 6.27 13.45
N VAL A 100 9.24 7.22 13.47
CA VAL A 100 10.64 6.99 13.86
C VAL A 100 10.71 6.52 15.30
N ARG A 101 10.09 7.24 16.23
CA ARG A 101 10.13 6.94 17.67
C ARG A 101 9.63 5.53 17.97
N TYR A 102 8.48 5.13 17.42
CA TYR A 102 7.92 3.80 17.68
C TYR A 102 8.72 2.68 17.01
N LEU A 103 9.24 2.90 15.80
CA LEU A 103 10.04 1.91 15.10
C LEU A 103 11.40 1.66 15.80
N GLU A 104 11.95 2.69 16.46
CA GLU A 104 13.20 2.58 17.22
C GLU A 104 13.00 2.06 18.63
N SER A 105 11.85 2.31 19.24
CA SER A 105 11.57 1.87 20.62
C SER A 105 11.38 0.36 20.75
N ASP A 106 11.04 -0.33 19.65
CA ASP A 106 10.76 -1.76 19.65
C ASP A 106 11.29 -2.45 18.38
N GLY A 107 12.40 -3.15 18.52
CA GLY A 107 13.04 -3.90 17.44
C GLY A 107 12.21 -5.03 16.86
N THR A 108 11.13 -5.48 17.54
CA THR A 108 10.23 -6.51 17.04
C THR A 108 9.22 -5.99 16.02
N ILE A 109 9.03 -4.67 15.93
CA ILE A 109 8.17 -4.06 14.91
C ILE A 109 8.90 -4.09 13.55
N GLY A 110 8.39 -4.86 12.60
CA GLY A 110 8.92 -4.93 11.24
C GLY A 110 8.31 -3.90 10.30
N LEU A 111 7.02 -3.60 10.46
CA LEU A 111 6.31 -2.63 9.63
C LEU A 111 5.37 -1.80 10.50
N LEU A 112 5.45 -0.49 10.34
CA LEU A 112 4.60 0.45 11.05
C LEU A 112 3.84 1.29 10.03
N GLY A 113 2.52 1.36 10.14
CA GLY A 113 1.66 2.20 9.31
C GLY A 113 1.02 3.32 10.11
N ILE A 114 0.22 4.14 9.44
CA ILE A 114 -0.61 5.17 10.07
C ILE A 114 -2.09 4.88 9.91
N SER A 115 -2.92 5.51 10.73
CA SER A 115 -4.37 5.50 10.55
C SER A 115 -4.77 6.22 9.27
N LYS A 116 -5.78 5.70 8.58
CA LYS A 116 -6.23 6.23 7.30
C LYS A 116 -7.62 6.84 7.41
N LEU A 117 -7.73 8.10 7.01
CA LEU A 117 -8.98 8.84 6.95
C LEU A 117 -9.28 9.28 5.51
N ILE A 118 -10.51 9.66 5.22
CA ILE A 118 -10.83 10.37 3.97
C ILE A 118 -10.72 11.89 4.17
N PRO A 119 -10.35 12.65 3.12
CA PRO A 119 -10.32 14.10 3.18
C PRO A 119 -11.65 14.70 3.68
N GLU A 120 -11.59 15.81 4.41
CA GLU A 120 -12.78 16.46 4.99
C GLU A 120 -13.74 16.98 3.93
N ASP A 121 -13.22 17.41 2.78
CA ASP A 121 -13.97 17.87 1.61
C ASP A 121 -14.55 16.74 0.74
N SER A 122 -14.46 15.49 1.21
CA SER A 122 -14.98 14.31 0.50
C SER A 122 -16.47 14.44 0.22
N THR A 123 -16.89 14.05 -0.98
CA THR A 123 -18.29 14.05 -1.42
C THR A 123 -19.14 13.06 -0.61
N ARG A 124 -20.47 13.20 -0.68
CA ARG A 124 -21.41 12.24 -0.05
C ARG A 124 -21.16 10.81 -0.53
N LEU A 125 -20.85 10.62 -1.82
CA LEU A 125 -20.54 9.31 -2.37
C LEU A 125 -19.25 8.76 -1.76
N GLN A 126 -18.18 9.54 -1.66
CA GLN A 126 -16.92 9.12 -1.07
C GLN A 126 -17.06 8.74 0.41
N ARG A 127 -17.81 9.51 1.19
CA ARG A 127 -18.13 9.20 2.59
C ARG A 127 -18.90 7.88 2.71
N ARG A 128 -19.85 7.64 1.82
CA ARG A 128 -20.60 6.38 1.79
C ARG A 128 -19.72 5.21 1.42
N ILE A 129 -18.86 5.36 0.42
CA ILE A 129 -17.86 4.37 0.02
C ILE A 129 -16.93 4.02 1.20
N ALA A 130 -16.39 5.04 1.86
CA ALA A 130 -15.50 4.86 3.01
C ALA A 130 -16.19 4.10 4.17
N LYS A 131 -17.48 4.35 4.38
CA LYS A 131 -18.28 3.66 5.41
C LYS A 131 -18.61 2.21 5.04
N GLU A 132 -18.92 1.93 3.78
CA GLU A 132 -19.37 0.61 3.34
C GLU A 132 -18.20 -0.35 3.05
N ILE A 133 -17.11 0.16 2.46
CA ILE A 133 -15.99 -0.68 2.01
C ILE A 133 -14.97 -0.81 3.15
N PRO A 134 -14.76 -2.04 3.66
CA PRO A 134 -13.77 -2.30 4.71
C PRO A 134 -12.37 -1.81 4.33
N ARG A 135 -11.60 -1.35 5.32
CA ARG A 135 -10.22 -0.88 5.17
C ARG A 135 -10.06 0.40 4.35
N SER A 136 -11.16 1.05 3.90
CA SER A 136 -11.10 2.37 3.29
C SER A 136 -10.68 3.44 4.29
N ILE A 137 -11.06 3.25 5.55
CA ILE A 137 -10.68 4.09 6.70
C ILE A 137 -10.33 3.20 7.89
N SER A 138 -9.57 3.75 8.83
CA SER A 138 -9.31 3.16 10.15
C SER A 138 -9.46 4.21 11.25
N PRO A 139 -9.79 3.82 12.49
CA PRO A 139 -9.76 4.76 13.59
C PRO A 139 -8.35 5.28 13.85
N ILE A 140 -8.22 6.46 14.47
CA ILE A 140 -6.96 6.90 15.04
C ILE A 140 -6.77 6.11 16.34
N TYR A 141 -5.65 5.44 16.46
CA TYR A 141 -5.31 4.63 17.63
C TYR A 141 -4.49 5.47 18.62
N GLU A 142 -4.81 5.38 19.90
CA GLU A 142 -4.04 6.01 20.99
C GLU A 142 -2.86 5.14 21.45
N THR A 143 -2.92 3.85 21.16
CA THR A 143 -1.89 2.86 21.49
C THR A 143 -1.51 2.06 20.26
N LEU A 144 -0.36 1.40 20.29
CA LEU A 144 0.11 0.56 19.18
C LEU A 144 -0.93 -0.53 18.87
N ALA A 145 -1.46 -0.53 17.64
CA ALA A 145 -2.50 -1.45 17.23
C ALA A 145 -1.95 -2.47 16.21
N GLU A 146 -1.78 -3.72 16.65
CA GLU A 146 -1.35 -4.79 15.77
C GLU A 146 -2.48 -5.25 14.84
N GLY A 147 -2.14 -5.53 13.58
CA GLY A 147 -3.12 -6.04 12.62
C GLY A 147 -2.72 -5.92 11.17
N ASP A 148 -3.67 -6.20 10.29
CA ASP A 148 -3.51 -6.18 8.83
C ASP A 148 -3.97 -4.87 8.17
N LEU A 149 -4.17 -3.80 8.95
CA LEU A 149 -4.62 -2.50 8.43
C LEU A 149 -3.52 -1.70 7.75
N VAL A 150 -2.25 -2.05 8.01
CA VAL A 150 -1.10 -1.37 7.42
C VAL A 150 -1.09 -1.55 5.91
N ASP A 151 -1.16 -0.45 5.18
CA ASP A 151 -1.06 -0.41 3.72
C ASP A 151 -0.15 0.76 3.26
N HIS A 152 0.15 0.82 1.97
CA HIS A 152 1.07 1.80 1.41
C HIS A 152 0.59 3.27 1.43
N THR A 153 -0.56 3.57 2.02
CA THR A 153 -0.93 4.96 2.30
C THR A 153 0.21 5.70 2.98
N CYS A 154 0.78 5.10 4.04
CA CYS A 154 2.05 5.52 4.63
C CYS A 154 2.58 4.38 5.51
N ILE A 155 3.77 3.89 5.21
CA ILE A 155 4.44 2.83 5.97
C ILE A 155 5.88 3.22 6.29
N ALA A 156 6.36 2.78 7.45
CA ALA A 156 7.75 2.89 7.87
C ALA A 156 8.35 1.51 8.15
N ILE A 157 9.58 1.31 7.71
CA ILE A 157 10.34 0.07 7.87
C ILE A 157 11.84 0.40 7.99
N ARG A 158 12.59 -0.37 8.77
CA ARG A 158 14.06 -0.28 8.75
C ARG A 158 14.59 -0.70 7.38
N ARG A 159 15.54 0.07 6.86
CA ARG A 159 16.07 -0.14 5.50
C ARG A 159 16.75 -1.51 5.36
N ASP A 160 17.56 -1.91 6.31
CA ASP A 160 18.21 -3.22 6.35
C ASP A 160 17.19 -4.36 6.32
N LEU A 161 16.17 -4.30 7.17
CA LEU A 161 15.08 -5.26 7.19
C LEU A 161 14.30 -5.32 5.86
N TYR A 162 14.08 -4.16 5.21
CA TYR A 162 13.41 -4.12 3.91
C TYR A 162 14.19 -4.92 2.85
N PHE A 163 15.52 -4.81 2.85
CA PHE A 163 16.37 -5.58 1.95
C PHE A 163 16.46 -7.06 2.38
N GLU A 164 16.57 -7.35 3.67
CA GLU A 164 16.62 -8.70 4.23
C GLU A 164 15.40 -9.54 3.84
N VAL A 165 14.20 -8.97 3.93
CA VAL A 165 12.95 -9.67 3.54
C VAL A 165 12.71 -9.69 2.03
N GLY A 166 13.64 -9.16 1.22
CA GLY A 166 13.60 -9.21 -0.24
C GLY A 166 12.81 -8.07 -0.89
N MET A 167 12.65 -6.95 -0.20
CA MET A 167 11.99 -5.73 -0.72
C MET A 167 10.52 -5.98 -1.15
N GLU A 168 9.96 -5.13 -2.03
CA GLU A 168 8.66 -5.38 -2.66
C GLU A 168 8.78 -6.43 -3.77
N ASN A 169 7.78 -7.28 -3.90
CA ASN A 169 7.71 -8.19 -5.04
C ASN A 169 7.26 -7.43 -6.30
N GLU A 170 8.21 -7.16 -7.19
CA GLU A 170 7.98 -6.36 -8.41
C GLU A 170 7.03 -7.03 -9.41
N LYS A 171 6.78 -8.34 -9.26
CA LYS A 171 5.85 -9.09 -10.10
C LYS A 171 4.39 -8.98 -9.65
N ILE A 172 4.14 -8.49 -8.43
CA ILE A 172 2.79 -8.30 -7.91
C ILE A 172 2.31 -6.89 -8.22
N ILE A 173 1.29 -6.78 -9.06
CA ILE A 173 0.68 -5.48 -9.42
C ILE A 173 -0.30 -5.01 -8.35
N ARG A 174 -1.06 -5.93 -7.76
CA ARG A 174 -2.09 -5.65 -6.76
C ARG A 174 -1.96 -6.59 -5.59
N GLY A 175 -1.88 -6.00 -4.39
CA GLY A 175 -1.72 -6.78 -3.16
C GLY A 175 -0.26 -6.99 -2.76
N THR A 176 0.61 -6.02 -3.02
CA THR A 176 1.99 -6.01 -2.53
C THR A 176 2.03 -5.88 -1.02
N ASP A 177 1.10 -5.12 -0.40
CA ASP A 177 1.03 -5.00 1.06
C ASP A 177 0.85 -6.35 1.77
N PRO A 178 -0.11 -7.23 1.37
CA PRO A 178 -0.23 -8.55 1.96
C PRO A 178 1.02 -9.41 1.82
N ASP A 179 1.71 -9.35 0.68
CA ASP A 179 2.96 -10.08 0.45
C ASP A 179 4.06 -9.62 1.40
N LEU A 180 4.32 -8.32 1.48
CA LEU A 180 5.34 -7.76 2.37
C LEU A 180 5.03 -8.08 3.84
N ARG A 181 3.77 -7.89 4.29
CA ARG A 181 3.36 -8.25 5.64
C ARG A 181 3.51 -9.74 5.93
N HIS A 182 3.19 -10.60 4.97
CA HIS A 182 3.36 -12.06 5.11
C HIS A 182 4.83 -12.42 5.32
N ARG A 183 5.74 -11.88 4.50
CA ARG A 183 7.19 -12.16 4.61
C ARG A 183 7.78 -11.63 5.92
N LEU A 184 7.40 -10.45 6.36
CA LEU A 184 7.81 -9.90 7.66
C LEU A 184 7.33 -10.77 8.83
N ARG A 185 6.06 -11.22 8.83
CA ARG A 185 5.56 -12.14 9.87
C ARG A 185 6.27 -13.48 9.84
N LYS A 186 6.57 -14.00 8.66
CA LYS A 186 7.33 -15.25 8.52
C LYS A 186 8.76 -15.11 9.09
N ALA A 187 9.32 -13.91 9.02
CA ALA A 187 10.60 -13.56 9.65
C ALA A 187 10.49 -13.24 11.16
N GLY A 188 9.28 -13.34 11.76
CA GLY A 188 9.05 -13.14 13.20
C GLY A 188 8.73 -11.71 13.61
N TYR A 189 8.54 -10.80 12.67
CA TYR A 189 8.27 -9.38 12.97
C TYR A 189 6.78 -9.08 13.11
N ARG A 190 6.46 -8.09 13.94
CA ARG A 190 5.13 -7.55 14.19
C ARG A 190 4.78 -6.46 13.17
N ILE A 191 3.50 -6.36 12.85
CA ILE A 191 2.94 -5.33 11.97
C ILE A 191 1.94 -4.51 12.80
N ALA A 192 2.09 -3.18 12.83
CA ALA A 192 1.26 -2.34 13.67
C ALA A 192 0.94 -0.97 13.06
N ILE A 193 -0.11 -0.33 13.57
CA ILE A 193 -0.45 1.07 13.32
C ILE A 193 0.17 1.93 14.41
N CYS A 194 0.82 3.00 14.00
CA CYS A 194 1.45 3.99 14.86
C CYS A 194 0.37 4.81 15.61
N PRO A 195 0.47 4.90 16.95
CA PRO A 195 -0.42 5.76 17.73
C PRO A 195 -0.36 7.22 17.31
N ASP A 196 -1.46 7.91 17.47
CA ASP A 196 -1.60 9.35 17.22
C ASP A 196 -1.01 9.79 15.86
N SER A 197 -1.13 8.91 14.85
CA SER A 197 -0.57 9.17 13.53
C SER A 197 -1.57 8.79 12.45
N TRP A 198 -1.95 9.76 11.61
CA TRP A 198 -2.92 9.53 10.55
C TRP A 198 -2.60 10.32 9.28
N GLY A 199 -3.20 9.89 8.20
CA GLY A 199 -3.19 10.59 6.92
C GLY A 199 -4.54 10.51 6.24
N TYR A 200 -4.82 11.50 5.42
CA TYR A 200 -6.00 11.54 4.57
C TYR A 200 -5.65 10.97 3.20
N HIS A 201 -6.38 9.95 2.78
CA HIS A 201 -6.20 9.31 1.48
C HIS A 201 -7.56 9.29 0.74
N PRO A 202 -7.65 9.89 -0.46
CA PRO A 202 -8.92 10.00 -1.15
C PRO A 202 -9.39 8.65 -1.70
N VAL A 203 -10.67 8.33 -1.48
CA VAL A 203 -11.32 7.21 -2.17
C VAL A 203 -11.86 7.68 -3.53
N PRO A 204 -12.01 6.79 -4.54
CA PRO A 204 -12.51 7.17 -5.85
C PRO A 204 -13.87 7.88 -5.78
N GLY A 205 -13.99 9.04 -6.43
CA GLY A 205 -15.20 9.88 -6.37
C GLY A 205 -16.32 9.50 -7.35
N ARG A 206 -16.18 8.41 -8.12
CA ARG A 206 -17.14 7.94 -9.12
C ARG A 206 -17.43 6.47 -8.96
N PHE A 207 -18.70 6.07 -8.98
CA PHE A 207 -19.12 4.68 -8.84
C PHE A 207 -18.45 3.74 -9.85
N GLY A 208 -18.45 4.11 -11.15
CA GLY A 208 -17.78 3.29 -12.17
C GLY A 208 -16.29 3.10 -11.95
N LYS A 209 -15.59 4.08 -11.32
CA LYS A 209 -14.17 3.99 -11.00
C LYS A 209 -13.92 2.93 -9.90
N ILE A 210 -14.84 2.87 -8.92
CA ILE A 210 -14.81 1.84 -7.87
C ILE A 210 -15.05 0.46 -8.46
N MET A 211 -16.08 0.32 -9.29
CA MET A 211 -16.37 -0.98 -9.92
C MET A 211 -15.19 -1.46 -10.75
N ARG A 212 -14.56 -0.58 -11.55
CA ARG A 212 -13.35 -0.92 -12.30
C ARG A 212 -12.20 -1.36 -11.38
N MET A 213 -11.97 -0.63 -10.29
CA MET A 213 -10.94 -0.97 -9.30
C MET A 213 -11.18 -2.36 -8.70
N PHE A 214 -12.42 -2.68 -8.31
CA PHE A 214 -12.75 -4.01 -7.76
C PHE A 214 -12.63 -5.12 -8.80
N PHE A 215 -13.02 -4.87 -10.05
CA PHE A 215 -12.78 -5.81 -11.15
C PHE A 215 -11.30 -6.13 -11.31
N GLN A 216 -10.45 -5.09 -11.39
CA GLN A 216 -9.00 -5.25 -11.50
C GLN A 216 -8.39 -5.91 -10.26
N ASN A 217 -8.91 -5.62 -9.04
CA ASN A 217 -8.47 -6.31 -7.81
C ASN A 217 -8.83 -7.80 -7.85
N GLY A 218 -9.97 -8.16 -8.44
CA GLY A 218 -10.35 -9.56 -8.68
C GLY A 218 -9.36 -10.27 -9.60
N MET A 219 -9.03 -9.65 -10.74
CA MET A 219 -8.02 -10.18 -11.67
C MET A 219 -6.66 -10.34 -10.99
N GLY A 220 -6.17 -9.30 -10.32
CA GLY A 220 -4.90 -9.35 -9.58
C GLY A 220 -4.86 -10.45 -8.53
N SER A 221 -5.96 -10.66 -7.79
CA SER A 221 -6.06 -11.75 -6.81
C SER A 221 -6.04 -13.14 -7.44
N ALA A 222 -6.64 -13.30 -8.62
CA ALA A 222 -6.56 -14.55 -9.39
C ALA A 222 -5.12 -14.83 -9.84
N TRP A 223 -4.45 -13.80 -10.35
CA TRP A 223 -3.05 -13.87 -10.78
C TRP A 223 -2.10 -14.20 -9.63
N VAL A 224 -2.21 -13.49 -8.50
CA VAL A 224 -1.41 -13.75 -7.29
C VAL A 224 -1.62 -15.18 -6.80
N ARG A 225 -2.87 -15.65 -6.75
CA ARG A 225 -3.16 -17.02 -6.29
C ARG A 225 -2.55 -18.10 -7.21
N LYS A 226 -2.47 -17.84 -8.50
CA LYS A 226 -1.87 -18.75 -9.47
C LYS A 226 -0.35 -18.83 -9.30
N HIS A 227 0.32 -17.70 -9.06
CA HIS A 227 1.78 -17.60 -9.05
C HIS A 227 2.41 -17.68 -7.64
N TYR A 228 1.63 -17.35 -6.61
CA TYR A 228 2.04 -17.32 -5.20
C TYR A 228 0.98 -18.03 -4.33
N PRO A 229 0.81 -19.36 -4.48
CA PRO A 229 -0.25 -20.10 -3.79
C PRO A 229 -0.03 -20.20 -2.27
N GLU A 230 1.17 -19.92 -1.79
CA GLU A 230 1.54 -19.94 -0.37
C GLU A 230 0.84 -18.86 0.43
N PHE A 231 0.53 -17.71 -0.18
CA PHE A 231 -0.34 -16.73 0.42
C PHE A 231 -1.48 -16.38 -0.53
N ALA A 232 -2.70 -16.37 -0.02
CA ALA A 232 -3.86 -15.89 -0.76
C ALA A 232 -4.32 -14.59 -0.10
N ILE A 233 -4.55 -13.54 -0.89
CA ILE A 233 -5.11 -12.30 -0.37
C ILE A 233 -6.53 -12.63 0.10
N HIS A 234 -6.75 -12.65 1.39
CA HIS A 234 -8.04 -12.84 2.00
C HIS A 234 -8.54 -11.51 2.54
N ASP A 235 -9.72 -11.12 2.09
CA ASP A 235 -10.41 -9.97 2.63
C ASP A 235 -11.09 -10.42 3.94
N SER A 236 -10.35 -10.31 5.06
CA SER A 236 -10.89 -10.61 6.37
C SER A 236 -11.49 -9.32 6.94
N GLU A 237 -12.78 -9.36 7.28
CA GLU A 237 -13.46 -8.26 7.99
C GLU A 237 -12.86 -8.04 9.39
N ASP A 238 -12.20 -9.06 9.95
CA ASP A 238 -11.53 -8.98 11.23
C ASP A 238 -10.03 -8.73 11.04
N HIS A 239 -9.66 -7.48 11.08
CA HIS A 239 -8.29 -6.99 10.89
C HIS A 239 -7.29 -7.46 11.96
N ARG A 240 -7.78 -8.08 13.06
CA ARG A 240 -6.97 -8.63 14.14
C ARG A 240 -6.56 -10.09 13.89
N LYS A 241 -7.20 -10.77 12.94
CA LYS A 241 -6.90 -12.17 12.65
C LYS A 241 -5.81 -12.31 11.60
N PRO A 242 -4.84 -13.20 11.84
CA PRO A 242 -3.81 -13.47 10.85
C PRO A 242 -4.44 -14.03 9.57
N PHE A 243 -3.80 -13.72 8.49
CA PHE A 243 -4.13 -14.13 7.14
C PHE A 243 -4.26 -15.66 7.01
N ARG A 244 -5.36 -16.17 6.48
CA ARG A 244 -5.54 -17.60 6.19
C ARG A 244 -5.15 -17.90 4.75
N ALA A 245 -3.96 -18.48 4.55
CA ALA A 245 -3.39 -18.75 3.25
C ALA A 245 -4.13 -19.79 2.39
N LYS A 246 -4.81 -20.76 2.99
CA LYS A 246 -5.43 -21.87 2.25
C LYS A 246 -6.92 -21.98 2.54
N THR A 247 -7.75 -21.66 1.54
CA THR A 247 -9.20 -21.90 1.60
C THR A 247 -9.67 -22.69 0.39
N THR A 248 -10.57 -23.64 0.61
CA THR A 248 -11.19 -24.41 -0.47
C THR A 248 -12.09 -23.51 -1.34
N LEU A 249 -12.34 -23.93 -2.58
CA LEU A 249 -13.26 -23.20 -3.47
C LEU A 249 -14.66 -23.09 -2.85
N MET A 250 -15.17 -24.15 -2.23
CA MET A 250 -16.47 -24.16 -1.56
C MET A 250 -16.54 -23.16 -0.42
N TYR A 251 -15.51 -23.11 0.44
CA TYR A 251 -15.43 -22.10 1.50
C TYR A 251 -15.48 -20.68 0.93
N ARG A 252 -14.76 -20.41 -0.14
CA ARG A 252 -14.70 -19.07 -0.77
C ARG A 252 -16.02 -18.67 -1.40
N LEU A 253 -16.70 -19.60 -2.07
CA LEU A 253 -18.04 -19.36 -2.62
C LEU A 253 -19.05 -19.08 -1.51
N GLY A 254 -19.08 -19.91 -0.47
CA GLY A 254 -19.95 -19.71 0.70
C GLY A 254 -19.67 -18.38 1.41
N TYR A 255 -18.40 -18.07 1.65
CA TYR A 255 -17.99 -16.78 2.25
C TYR A 255 -18.38 -15.59 1.37
N SER A 256 -18.12 -15.64 0.07
CA SER A 256 -18.51 -14.56 -0.87
C SER A 256 -20.03 -14.34 -0.87
N THR A 257 -20.81 -15.41 -0.98
CA THR A 257 -22.28 -15.34 -1.03
C THR A 257 -22.84 -14.80 0.29
N SER A 258 -22.39 -15.34 1.43
CA SER A 258 -22.85 -14.88 2.76
C SER A 258 -22.47 -13.42 3.03
N SER A 259 -21.28 -13.00 2.62
CA SER A 259 -20.83 -11.61 2.78
C SER A 259 -21.63 -10.64 1.88
N ILE A 260 -21.93 -11.00 0.63
CA ILE A 260 -22.80 -10.19 -0.24
C ILE A 260 -24.20 -10.05 0.39
N LEU A 261 -24.79 -11.15 0.87
CA LEU A 261 -26.09 -11.13 1.52
C LEU A 261 -26.07 -10.24 2.78
N LYS A 262 -25.05 -10.38 3.63
CA LYS A 262 -24.85 -9.52 4.80
C LYS A 262 -24.76 -8.03 4.41
N CYS A 263 -23.99 -7.70 3.36
CA CYS A 263 -23.90 -6.32 2.87
C CYS A 263 -25.25 -5.77 2.45
N ILE A 264 -26.08 -6.56 1.74
CA ILE A 264 -27.43 -6.16 1.31
C ILE A 264 -28.33 -5.91 2.53
N LEU A 265 -28.33 -6.84 3.50
CA LEU A 265 -29.13 -6.73 4.72
C LEU A 265 -28.73 -5.52 5.59
N CYS A 266 -27.44 -5.16 5.60
CA CYS A 266 -26.91 -3.99 6.31
C CYS A 266 -27.05 -2.67 5.51
N GLY A 267 -27.64 -2.68 4.30
CA GLY A 267 -27.76 -1.50 3.44
C GLY A 267 -26.44 -1.05 2.78
N HIS A 268 -25.42 -1.90 2.75
CA HIS A 268 -24.11 -1.66 2.14
C HIS A 268 -24.13 -2.03 0.64
N PHE A 269 -24.96 -1.37 -0.14
CA PHE A 269 -25.21 -1.72 -1.54
C PHE A 269 -24.01 -1.49 -2.45
N ILE A 270 -23.20 -0.46 -2.18
CA ILE A 270 -21.98 -0.18 -2.96
C ILE A 270 -20.99 -1.31 -2.78
N TYR A 271 -20.80 -1.76 -1.54
CA TYR A 271 -19.87 -2.86 -1.28
C TYR A 271 -20.39 -4.20 -1.80
N ALA A 272 -21.70 -4.47 -1.70
CA ALA A 272 -22.30 -5.65 -2.30
C ALA A 272 -22.05 -5.70 -3.82
N ALA A 273 -22.30 -4.61 -4.54
CA ALA A 273 -22.02 -4.48 -5.98
C ALA A 273 -20.52 -4.67 -6.28
N ALA A 274 -19.65 -4.04 -5.49
CA ALA A 274 -18.20 -4.16 -5.63
C ALA A 274 -17.72 -5.61 -5.47
N ARG A 275 -18.28 -6.38 -4.51
CA ARG A 275 -17.96 -7.80 -4.32
C ARG A 275 -18.40 -8.67 -5.49
N VAL A 276 -19.58 -8.41 -6.06
CA VAL A 276 -20.03 -9.10 -7.27
C VAL A 276 -19.06 -8.82 -8.43
N VAL A 277 -18.72 -7.56 -8.65
CA VAL A 277 -17.78 -7.16 -9.70
C VAL A 277 -16.39 -7.75 -9.49
N TYR A 278 -15.92 -7.79 -8.23
CA TYR A 278 -14.67 -8.47 -7.88
C TYR A 278 -14.69 -9.96 -8.25
N ALA A 279 -15.80 -10.66 -7.97
CA ALA A 279 -15.94 -12.06 -8.32
C ALA A 279 -15.86 -12.28 -9.85
N PHE A 280 -16.51 -11.43 -10.64
CA PHE A 280 -16.38 -11.43 -12.11
C PHE A 280 -14.94 -11.18 -12.56
N GLY A 281 -14.26 -10.19 -11.97
CA GLY A 281 -12.84 -9.92 -12.24
C GLY A 281 -11.97 -11.13 -11.92
N TYR A 282 -12.24 -11.81 -10.80
CA TYR A 282 -11.50 -13.01 -10.40
C TYR A 282 -11.69 -14.17 -11.40
N ILE A 283 -12.93 -14.42 -11.82
CA ILE A 283 -13.24 -15.45 -12.83
C ILE A 283 -12.52 -15.10 -14.15
N TYR A 284 -12.67 -13.87 -14.60
CA TYR A 284 -12.03 -13.39 -15.84
C TYR A 284 -10.50 -13.53 -15.77
N GLY A 285 -9.86 -13.08 -14.69
CA GLY A 285 -8.41 -13.21 -14.48
C GLY A 285 -7.95 -14.68 -14.43
N THR A 286 -8.76 -15.58 -13.86
CA THR A 286 -8.47 -17.01 -13.85
C THR A 286 -8.50 -17.60 -15.26
N MET A 287 -9.44 -17.17 -16.11
CA MET A 287 -9.61 -17.69 -17.48
C MET A 287 -8.56 -17.11 -18.45
N THR A 288 -8.19 -15.84 -18.30
CA THR A 288 -7.31 -15.14 -19.23
C THR A 288 -5.85 -15.09 -18.78
N GLY A 289 -5.59 -15.29 -17.50
CA GLY A 289 -4.26 -15.09 -16.90
C GLY A 289 -3.87 -13.62 -16.69
N ASN A 290 -4.75 -12.66 -16.98
CA ASN A 290 -4.45 -11.24 -16.86
C ASN A 290 -4.33 -10.81 -15.37
N SER A 291 -3.35 -9.94 -15.08
CA SER A 291 -3.09 -9.41 -13.73
C SER A 291 -4.00 -8.25 -13.31
N GLY A 292 -4.70 -7.66 -14.26
CA GLY A 292 -5.49 -6.44 -14.09
C GLY A 292 -4.74 -5.16 -14.46
N ASP A 293 -3.55 -5.28 -15.04
CA ASP A 293 -2.78 -4.20 -15.64
C ASP A 293 -2.32 -4.60 -17.04
N ALA A 294 -2.93 -4.00 -18.07
CA ALA A 294 -2.68 -4.38 -19.47
C ALA A 294 -1.25 -4.04 -19.95
N GLU A 295 -0.57 -3.09 -19.33
CA GLU A 295 0.80 -2.73 -19.66
C GLU A 295 1.77 -3.78 -19.11
N PHE A 296 1.59 -4.15 -17.86
CA PHE A 296 2.34 -5.22 -17.23
C PHE A 296 2.15 -6.57 -17.95
N ASP A 297 0.90 -6.90 -18.28
CA ASP A 297 0.59 -8.15 -18.96
C ASP A 297 1.31 -8.23 -20.34
N ARG A 298 1.43 -7.09 -21.05
CA ARG A 298 2.21 -7.00 -22.31
C ARG A 298 3.72 -7.18 -22.09
N GLU A 299 4.29 -6.56 -21.07
CA GLU A 299 5.72 -6.72 -20.74
C GLU A 299 6.08 -8.17 -20.39
N GLN A 300 5.20 -8.86 -19.64
CA GLN A 300 5.41 -10.28 -19.31
C GLN A 300 5.38 -11.17 -20.56
N MET A 301 4.48 -10.91 -21.53
CA MET A 301 4.42 -11.66 -22.79
C MET A 301 5.68 -11.46 -23.62
N THR A 302 6.27 -10.27 -23.61
CA THR A 302 7.50 -9.97 -24.38
C THR A 302 8.76 -10.60 -23.75
N GLN A 303 8.77 -10.85 -22.43
CA GLN A 303 9.88 -11.49 -21.73
C GLN A 303 9.87 -13.03 -21.81
N THR A 304 8.71 -13.60 -22.18
CA THR A 304 8.52 -15.06 -22.31
C THR A 304 8.54 -15.55 -23.75
N ALA A 305 8.62 -14.66 -24.73
CA ALA A 305 8.79 -14.92 -26.15
C ALA A 305 10.26 -14.80 -26.58
#